data_1bcb7c275d40513c9dd61f3dff5bfd63
#
_entry.id   1bcb7c275d40513c9dd61f3dff5bfd63
#
_cell.length_a   1.000
_cell.length_b   1.000
_cell.length_c   1.000
_cell.angle_alpha   90.00
_cell.angle_beta   90.00
_cell.angle_gamma   90.00
#
_symmetry.space_group_name_H-M   'P 1'
#
loop_
_entity.id
_entity.type
_entity.pdbx_description
1 polymer ?
#
loop_
_entity_poly.entity_id
_entity_poly.type
_entity_poly.pdbx_seq_one_letter_code
_entity_poly.pdbx_strand_id
1 'polypeptide(L)'
;YEIVEFEKIIESQYITRSMSNRTEALVSDARVLGEANMLCSQLSNLSLLLYERLLKAGYVKSDDEYRDITQFFFRELPKVDYEQLGFRERLWYSKAHVWYSMITQDFLGLFKHASRWVYLFEQYPEMLASHPIFYLKANNYLMESLLLLRHPEKFKTTLETLRETIDSEVFPKNTNTQALAFLYRVNNEMNLHFLKGTFDEGLHLVNEVKEGVKTFENQ
;
A
#
# COMPACT_ATOMS: atom_id res chain seq x y z
N TYR A 1 -19.13 -8.35 -2.57
CA TYR A 1 -20.35 -7.57 -2.35
C TYR A 1 -21.36 -7.78 -3.49
N GLU A 2 -20.98 -7.56 -4.75
CA GLU A 2 -21.86 -7.72 -5.92
C GLU A 2 -22.46 -9.12 -6.01
N ILE A 3 -21.70 -10.18 -5.71
CA ILE A 3 -22.21 -11.56 -5.69
C ILE A 3 -23.32 -11.72 -4.64
N VAL A 4 -23.14 -11.20 -3.45
CA VAL A 4 -24.13 -11.28 -2.38
C VAL A 4 -25.39 -10.48 -2.71
N GLU A 5 -25.25 -9.30 -3.35
CA GLU A 5 -26.41 -8.54 -3.84
C GLU A 5 -27.17 -9.31 -4.93
N PHE A 6 -26.47 -10.00 -5.83
CA PHE A 6 -27.08 -10.85 -6.83
C PHE A 6 -27.79 -12.07 -6.18
N GLU A 7 -27.20 -12.69 -5.18
CA GLU A 7 -27.81 -13.78 -4.42
C GLU A 7 -29.10 -13.35 -3.71
N LYS A 8 -29.16 -12.13 -3.15
CA LYS A 8 -30.39 -11.56 -2.59
C LYS A 8 -31.50 -11.42 -3.63
N ILE A 9 -31.16 -11.00 -4.85
CA ILE A 9 -32.12 -10.90 -5.95
C ILE A 9 -32.69 -12.31 -6.27
N ILE A 10 -31.81 -13.31 -6.40
CA ILE A 10 -32.23 -14.69 -6.64
C ILE A 10 -33.13 -15.20 -5.51
N GLU A 11 -32.74 -15.01 -4.25
CA GLU A 11 -33.49 -15.46 -3.10
C GLU A 11 -34.87 -14.78 -3.04
N SER A 12 -35.00 -13.52 -3.42
CA SER A 12 -36.26 -12.80 -3.46
C SER A 12 -37.23 -13.30 -4.55
N GLN A 13 -36.72 -13.92 -5.60
CA GLN A 13 -37.52 -14.42 -6.72
C GLN A 13 -38.02 -15.85 -6.54
N TYR A 14 -37.39 -16.64 -5.68
CA TYR A 14 -37.69 -18.09 -5.52
C TYR A 14 -38.25 -18.45 -4.13
N ILE A 15 -39.34 -17.82 -3.75
CA ILE A 15 -40.02 -17.94 -2.45
C ILE A 15 -40.28 -19.41 -2.01
N THR A 16 -40.46 -20.33 -2.94
CA THR A 16 -40.76 -21.73 -2.66
C THR A 16 -39.55 -22.62 -2.39
N ARG A 17 -38.33 -22.12 -2.57
CA ARG A 17 -37.08 -22.87 -2.35
C ARG A 17 -36.18 -22.25 -1.27
N SER A 18 -36.60 -21.17 -0.63
CA SER A 18 -35.84 -20.53 0.44
C SER A 18 -35.68 -21.48 1.63
N MET A 19 -34.48 -21.83 1.98
CA MET A 19 -34.16 -22.46 3.26
C MET A 19 -34.16 -21.39 4.35
N SER A 20 -34.86 -21.57 5.44
CA SER A 20 -35.07 -20.59 6.51
C SER A 20 -33.81 -19.93 7.02
N ASN A 21 -32.64 -20.61 6.98
CA ASN A 21 -31.36 -20.10 7.47
C ASN A 21 -30.56 -19.36 6.39
N ARG A 22 -30.90 -19.51 5.10
CA ARG A 22 -30.13 -18.89 3.99
C ARG A 22 -30.36 -17.38 3.90
N THR A 23 -31.60 -16.96 4.05
CA THR A 23 -31.95 -15.53 4.03
C THR A 23 -31.26 -14.76 5.15
N GLU A 24 -31.23 -15.30 6.38
CA GLU A 24 -30.56 -14.70 7.52
C GLU A 24 -29.03 -14.63 7.29
N ALA A 25 -28.43 -15.70 6.76
CA ALA A 25 -27.00 -15.71 6.41
C ALA A 25 -26.66 -14.67 5.35
N LEU A 26 -27.42 -14.59 4.25
CA LEU A 26 -27.23 -13.59 3.19
C LEU A 26 -27.36 -12.16 3.70
N VAL A 27 -28.32 -11.88 4.56
CA VAL A 27 -28.50 -10.55 5.17
C VAL A 27 -27.31 -10.21 6.07
N SER A 28 -26.84 -11.17 6.87
CA SER A 28 -25.65 -11.00 7.71
C SER A 28 -24.39 -10.74 6.89
N ASP A 29 -24.14 -11.55 5.86
CA ASP A 29 -22.98 -11.40 4.97
C ASP A 29 -23.00 -10.07 4.21
N ALA A 30 -24.16 -9.67 3.69
CA ALA A 30 -24.33 -8.40 3.01
C ALA A 30 -24.04 -7.22 3.94
N ARG A 31 -24.44 -7.28 5.19
CA ARG A 31 -24.18 -6.24 6.19
C ARG A 31 -22.68 -6.14 6.48
N VAL A 32 -22.03 -7.25 6.79
CA VAL A 32 -20.58 -7.30 7.07
C VAL A 32 -19.76 -6.76 5.88
N LEU A 33 -20.06 -7.24 4.66
CA LEU A 33 -19.39 -6.79 3.45
C LEU A 33 -19.69 -5.33 3.13
N GLY A 34 -20.90 -4.85 3.40
CA GLY A 34 -21.28 -3.44 3.24
C GLY A 34 -20.50 -2.52 4.17
N GLU A 35 -20.39 -2.88 5.45
CA GLU A 35 -19.61 -2.15 6.45
C GLU A 35 -18.12 -2.13 6.08
N ALA A 36 -17.54 -3.25 5.67
CA ALA A 36 -16.15 -3.35 5.22
C ALA A 36 -15.88 -2.49 3.98
N ASN A 37 -16.76 -2.50 2.97
CA ASN A 37 -16.63 -1.67 1.78
C ASN A 37 -16.76 -0.17 2.10
N MET A 38 -17.67 0.22 2.98
CA MET A 38 -17.81 1.60 3.43
C MET A 38 -16.53 2.08 4.11
N LEU A 39 -15.96 1.27 4.99
CA LEU A 39 -14.72 1.57 5.70
C LEU A 39 -13.53 1.68 4.72
N CYS A 40 -13.39 0.75 3.77
CA CYS A 40 -12.39 0.84 2.70
C CYS A 40 -12.53 2.14 1.90
N SER A 41 -13.76 2.55 1.58
CA SER A 41 -14.02 3.81 0.86
C SER A 41 -13.58 5.03 1.69
N GLN A 42 -13.92 5.08 2.97
CA GLN A 42 -13.50 6.18 3.85
C GLN A 42 -11.98 6.28 3.96
N LEU A 43 -11.29 5.16 4.20
CA LEU A 43 -9.83 5.11 4.33
C LEU A 43 -9.12 5.44 3.00
N SER A 44 -9.64 4.96 1.87
CA SER A 44 -9.08 5.28 0.56
C SER A 44 -9.25 6.76 0.19
N ASN A 45 -10.41 7.34 0.50
CA ASN A 45 -10.67 8.76 0.31
C ASN A 45 -9.73 9.62 1.18
N LEU A 46 -9.55 9.26 2.46
CA LEU A 46 -8.60 9.94 3.33
C LEU A 46 -7.18 9.88 2.75
N SER A 47 -6.75 8.69 2.31
CA SER A 47 -5.45 8.52 1.68
C SER A 47 -5.27 9.41 0.44
N LEU A 48 -6.30 9.53 -0.39
CA LEU A 48 -6.28 10.37 -1.59
C LEU A 48 -6.22 11.87 -1.25
N LEU A 49 -6.98 12.32 -0.27
CA LEU A 49 -6.97 13.71 0.21
C LEU A 49 -5.60 14.09 0.81
N LEU A 50 -4.97 13.19 1.55
CA LEU A 50 -3.62 13.40 2.08
C LEU A 50 -2.59 13.50 0.94
N TYR A 51 -2.67 12.61 -0.05
CA TYR A 51 -1.81 12.67 -1.23
C TYR A 51 -1.97 14.00 -2.00
N GLU A 52 -3.20 14.45 -2.21
CA GLU A 52 -3.47 15.76 -2.82
C GLU A 52 -2.83 16.91 -2.03
N ARG A 53 -2.94 16.88 -0.70
CA ARG A 53 -2.33 17.90 0.18
C ARG A 53 -0.81 17.91 0.05
N LEU A 54 -0.19 16.73 0.03
CA LEU A 54 1.25 16.61 -0.16
C LEU A 54 1.70 17.20 -1.51
N LEU A 55 0.96 16.93 -2.60
CA LEU A 55 1.26 17.48 -3.92
C LEU A 55 1.10 19.01 -4.00
N LYS A 56 0.11 19.57 -3.29
CA LYS A 56 -0.19 21.01 -3.34
C LYS A 56 0.67 21.85 -2.39
N ALA A 57 0.88 21.37 -1.17
CA ALA A 57 1.53 22.13 -0.08
C ALA A 57 2.91 21.59 0.30
N GLY A 58 3.21 20.34 -0.06
CA GLY A 58 4.44 19.66 0.38
C GLY A 58 4.37 19.22 1.85
N TYR A 59 5.54 19.21 2.46
CA TYR A 59 5.69 18.87 3.88
C TYR A 59 5.34 20.07 4.78
N VAL A 60 4.94 19.80 6.02
CA VAL A 60 4.69 20.83 7.02
C VAL A 60 5.95 21.66 7.28
N LYS A 61 5.79 23.00 7.40
CA LYS A 61 6.86 23.98 7.59
C LYS A 61 6.69 24.80 8.87
N SER A 62 5.56 24.66 9.55
CA SER A 62 5.25 25.39 10.79
C SER A 62 4.41 24.54 11.74
N ASP A 63 4.37 24.96 13.01
CA ASP A 63 3.53 24.32 14.04
C ASP A 63 2.04 24.47 13.74
N ASP A 64 1.64 25.54 13.07
CA ASP A 64 0.24 25.75 12.64
C ASP A 64 -0.16 24.75 11.58
N GLU A 65 0.65 24.59 10.52
CA GLU A 65 0.43 23.59 9.48
C GLU A 65 0.41 22.17 10.06
N TYR A 66 1.30 21.89 11.03
CA TYR A 66 1.32 20.59 11.72
C TYR A 66 0.02 20.35 12.49
N ARG A 67 -0.47 21.36 13.22
CA ARG A 67 -1.75 21.27 13.96
C ARG A 67 -2.93 21.06 13.02
N ASP A 68 -2.98 21.81 11.93
CA ASP A 68 -4.06 21.73 10.94
C ASP A 68 -4.13 20.35 10.28
N ILE A 69 -3.01 19.81 9.83
CA ILE A 69 -2.99 18.48 9.19
C ILE A 69 -3.30 17.38 10.20
N THR A 70 -2.82 17.51 11.44
CA THR A 70 -3.09 16.55 12.51
C THR A 70 -4.57 16.54 12.87
N GLN A 71 -5.18 17.71 13.06
CA GLN A 71 -6.61 17.82 13.32
C GLN A 71 -7.45 17.25 12.16
N PHE A 72 -7.06 17.58 10.92
CA PHE A 72 -7.72 17.03 9.74
C PHE A 72 -7.64 15.51 9.73
N PHE A 73 -6.43 14.95 9.87
CA PHE A 73 -6.21 13.50 9.82
C PHE A 73 -7.05 12.76 10.86
N PHE A 74 -6.99 13.16 12.14
CA PHE A 74 -7.71 12.47 13.19
C PHE A 74 -9.22 12.70 13.19
N ARG A 75 -9.71 13.76 12.54
CA ARG A 75 -11.13 13.98 12.29
C ARG A 75 -11.67 13.02 11.22
N GLU A 76 -10.91 12.84 10.13
CA GLU A 76 -11.33 12.02 8.99
C GLU A 76 -11.01 10.53 9.17
N LEU A 77 -10.09 10.18 10.07
CA LEU A 77 -9.71 8.80 10.33
C LEU A 77 -10.84 8.06 11.06
N PRO A 78 -11.40 6.98 10.48
CA PRO A 78 -12.39 6.17 11.16
C PRO A 78 -11.85 5.59 12.48
N LYS A 79 -12.70 5.61 13.52
CA LYS A 79 -12.38 5.01 14.83
C LYS A 79 -12.58 3.51 14.77
N VAL A 80 -11.52 2.78 14.48
CA VAL A 80 -11.52 1.32 14.29
C VAL A 80 -10.37 0.68 15.06
N ASP A 81 -10.60 -0.56 15.46
CA ASP A 81 -9.53 -1.41 16.00
C ASP A 81 -8.82 -2.08 14.82
N TYR A 82 -7.52 -1.76 14.64
CA TYR A 82 -6.71 -2.30 13.53
C TYR A 82 -6.71 -3.83 13.50
N GLU A 83 -6.73 -4.50 14.66
CA GLU A 83 -6.64 -5.96 14.74
C GLU A 83 -7.93 -6.66 14.25
N GLN A 84 -9.04 -5.94 14.20
CA GLN A 84 -10.32 -6.46 13.70
C GLN A 84 -10.51 -6.21 12.19
N LEU A 85 -9.63 -5.44 11.56
CA LEU A 85 -9.71 -5.10 10.15
C LEU A 85 -9.29 -6.28 9.26
N GLY A 86 -9.94 -6.43 8.11
CA GLY A 86 -9.53 -7.32 7.04
C GLY A 86 -8.33 -6.77 6.25
N PHE A 87 -7.87 -7.55 5.26
CA PHE A 87 -6.70 -7.19 4.43
C PHE A 87 -6.84 -5.82 3.78
N ARG A 88 -7.97 -5.56 3.10
CA ARG A 88 -8.18 -4.32 2.33
C ARG A 88 -8.24 -3.08 3.22
N GLU A 89 -8.93 -3.19 4.35
CA GLU A 89 -9.03 -2.11 5.33
C GLU A 89 -7.67 -1.80 5.96
N ARG A 90 -6.90 -2.83 6.38
CA ARG A 90 -5.54 -2.68 6.91
C ARG A 90 -4.59 -2.04 5.90
N LEU A 91 -4.73 -2.40 4.62
CA LEU A 91 -3.94 -1.82 3.53
C LEU A 91 -4.18 -0.31 3.42
N TRP A 92 -5.45 0.11 3.33
CA TRP A 92 -5.79 1.52 3.21
C TRP A 92 -5.51 2.31 4.50
N TYR A 93 -5.72 1.70 5.66
CA TYR A 93 -5.35 2.27 6.96
C TYR A 93 -3.85 2.58 7.02
N SER A 94 -3.01 1.60 6.69
CA SER A 94 -1.56 1.76 6.67
C SER A 94 -1.12 2.83 5.67
N LYS A 95 -1.71 2.86 4.48
CA LYS A 95 -1.42 3.85 3.45
C LYS A 95 -1.80 5.27 3.88
N ALA A 96 -2.95 5.48 4.53
CA ALA A 96 -3.34 6.78 5.04
C ALA A 96 -2.34 7.30 6.10
N HIS A 97 -1.90 6.41 7.01
CA HIS A 97 -0.88 6.75 8.00
C HIS A 97 0.50 7.02 7.39
N VAL A 98 0.89 6.30 6.33
CA VAL A 98 2.12 6.57 5.57
C VAL A 98 2.10 8.00 5.02
N TRP A 99 1.01 8.42 4.36
CA TRP A 99 0.90 9.79 3.85
C TRP A 99 0.91 10.84 4.96
N TYR A 100 0.19 10.60 6.04
CA TYR A 100 0.20 11.51 7.20
C TYR A 100 1.62 11.65 7.78
N SER A 101 2.32 10.53 7.99
CA SER A 101 3.69 10.52 8.50
C SER A 101 4.68 11.21 7.56
N MET A 102 4.50 11.06 6.25
CA MET A 102 5.31 11.79 5.26
C MET A 102 5.08 13.30 5.35
N ILE A 103 3.83 13.76 5.33
CA ILE A 103 3.50 15.19 5.41
C ILE A 103 4.06 15.82 6.68
N THR A 104 3.94 15.13 7.81
CA THR A 104 4.40 15.60 9.12
C THR A 104 5.89 15.37 9.37
N GLN A 105 6.59 14.71 8.44
CA GLN A 105 8.00 14.31 8.57
C GLN A 105 8.27 13.43 9.80
N ASP A 106 7.26 12.66 10.23
CA ASP A 106 7.40 11.65 11.27
C ASP A 106 7.99 10.36 10.66
N PHE A 107 9.31 10.30 10.55
CA PHE A 107 10.01 9.17 9.91
C PHE A 107 9.89 7.86 10.69
N LEU A 108 9.71 7.92 12.02
CA LEU A 108 9.44 6.72 12.83
C LEU A 108 8.01 6.21 12.60
N GLY A 109 7.04 7.11 12.50
CA GLY A 109 5.67 6.78 12.09
C GLY A 109 5.62 6.19 10.69
N LEU A 110 6.35 6.80 9.74
CA LEU A 110 6.48 6.29 8.38
C LEU A 110 7.03 4.85 8.38
N PHE A 111 8.13 4.60 9.10
CA PHE A 111 8.71 3.26 9.25
C PHE A 111 7.72 2.27 9.85
N LYS A 112 7.04 2.64 10.93
CA LYS A 112 6.05 1.81 11.62
C LYS A 112 4.93 1.37 10.67
N HIS A 113 4.33 2.32 9.94
CA HIS A 113 3.16 2.04 9.11
C HIS A 113 3.54 1.39 7.78
N ALA A 114 4.69 1.71 7.19
CA ALA A 114 5.21 1.02 6.02
C ALA A 114 5.61 -0.44 6.35
N SER A 115 6.24 -0.70 7.50
CA SER A 115 6.54 -2.05 7.96
C SER A 115 5.27 -2.89 8.16
N ARG A 116 4.22 -2.31 8.78
CA ARG A 116 2.93 -2.98 8.91
C ARG A 116 2.30 -3.32 7.57
N TRP A 117 2.44 -2.42 6.60
CA TRP A 117 1.90 -2.62 5.26
C TRP A 117 2.64 -3.74 4.51
N VAL A 118 3.98 -3.83 4.61
CA VAL A 118 4.76 -4.95 4.06
C VAL A 118 4.38 -6.25 4.75
N TYR A 119 4.33 -6.26 6.09
CA TYR A 119 3.98 -7.44 6.88
C TYR A 119 2.58 -7.99 6.56
N LEU A 120 1.67 -7.15 6.11
CA LEU A 120 0.34 -7.57 5.67
C LEU A 120 0.40 -8.58 4.51
N PHE A 121 1.36 -8.43 3.60
CA PHE A 121 1.56 -9.39 2.51
C PHE A 121 2.27 -10.68 2.96
N GLU A 122 2.98 -10.66 4.07
CA GLU A 122 3.50 -11.88 4.71
C GLU A 122 2.36 -12.68 5.38
N GLN A 123 1.38 -11.98 5.98
CA GLN A 123 0.19 -12.59 6.57
C GLN A 123 -0.79 -13.12 5.53
N TYR A 124 -0.87 -12.51 4.35
CA TYR A 124 -1.79 -12.84 3.27
C TYR A 124 -1.03 -12.97 1.93
N PRO A 125 -0.17 -14.00 1.80
CA PRO A 125 0.70 -14.15 0.62
C PRO A 125 -0.08 -14.33 -0.69
N GLU A 126 -1.30 -14.87 -0.64
CA GLU A 126 -2.21 -14.99 -1.79
C GLU A 126 -2.61 -13.62 -2.39
N MET A 127 -2.54 -12.55 -1.60
CA MET A 127 -2.87 -11.21 -2.05
C MET A 127 -1.77 -10.57 -2.89
N LEU A 128 -0.56 -11.14 -2.93
CA LEU A 128 0.54 -10.64 -3.73
C LEU A 128 0.21 -10.65 -5.22
N ALA A 129 -0.39 -11.73 -5.72
CA ALA A 129 -0.77 -11.87 -7.12
C ALA A 129 -1.85 -10.87 -7.56
N SER A 130 -2.79 -10.53 -6.67
CA SER A 130 -3.90 -9.61 -6.97
C SER A 130 -3.58 -8.14 -6.68
N HIS A 131 -2.58 -7.86 -5.81
CA HIS A 131 -2.23 -6.52 -5.36
C HIS A 131 -0.71 -6.20 -5.46
N PRO A 132 -0.01 -6.59 -6.55
CA PRO A 132 1.45 -6.46 -6.64
C PRO A 132 1.94 -5.02 -6.55
N ILE A 133 1.19 -4.06 -7.10
CA ILE A 133 1.54 -2.64 -7.06
C ILE A 133 1.51 -2.09 -5.63
N PHE A 134 0.57 -2.56 -4.80
CA PHE A 134 0.52 -2.17 -3.40
C PHE A 134 1.70 -2.75 -2.61
N TYR A 135 2.12 -3.98 -2.91
CA TYR A 135 3.32 -4.58 -2.34
C TYR A 135 4.59 -3.80 -2.69
N LEU A 136 4.78 -3.46 -3.97
CA LEU A 136 5.90 -2.66 -4.44
C LEU A 136 5.95 -1.29 -3.73
N LYS A 137 4.80 -0.61 -3.63
CA LYS A 137 4.70 0.69 -2.93
C LYS A 137 5.01 0.57 -1.45
N ALA A 138 4.50 -0.46 -0.77
CA ALA A 138 4.78 -0.68 0.65
C ALA A 138 6.28 -0.81 0.92
N ASN A 139 6.97 -1.63 0.12
CA ASN A 139 8.42 -1.80 0.21
C ASN A 139 9.18 -0.51 -0.11
N ASN A 140 8.72 0.26 -1.12
CA ASN A 140 9.34 1.55 -1.44
C ASN A 140 9.26 2.53 -0.26
N TYR A 141 8.09 2.69 0.36
CA TYR A 141 7.94 3.58 1.54
C TYR A 141 8.70 3.06 2.77
N LEU A 142 8.80 1.74 2.94
CA LEU A 142 9.64 1.16 3.99
C LEU A 142 11.11 1.51 3.76
N MET A 143 11.63 1.33 2.54
CA MET A 143 13.00 1.68 2.20
C MET A 143 13.24 3.20 2.27
N GLU A 144 12.29 4.03 1.85
CA GLU A 144 12.37 5.48 2.02
C GLU A 144 12.50 5.88 3.49
N SER A 145 11.71 5.28 4.39
CA SER A 145 11.85 5.51 5.83
C SER A 145 13.22 5.08 6.37
N LEU A 146 13.74 3.94 5.91
CA LEU A 146 15.05 3.43 6.30
C LEU A 146 16.20 4.30 5.78
N LEU A 147 16.05 4.89 4.59
CA LEU A 147 16.96 5.89 4.04
C LEU A 147 17.02 7.14 4.93
N LEU A 148 15.85 7.69 5.27
CA LEU A 148 15.71 8.89 6.11
C LEU A 148 16.23 8.65 7.53
N LEU A 149 16.01 7.46 8.08
CA LEU A 149 16.52 7.03 9.38
C LEU A 149 17.97 6.58 9.36
N ARG A 150 18.61 6.53 8.19
CA ARG A 150 20.00 6.09 7.98
C ARG A 150 20.30 4.69 8.49
N HIS A 151 19.49 3.71 8.13
CA HIS A 151 19.64 2.30 8.50
C HIS A 151 20.08 1.43 7.29
N PRO A 152 21.38 1.45 6.87
CA PRO A 152 21.84 0.79 5.65
C PRO A 152 21.67 -0.73 5.66
N GLU A 153 21.88 -1.40 6.79
CA GLU A 153 21.80 -2.85 6.84
C GLU A 153 20.35 -3.34 6.67
N LYS A 154 19.41 -2.70 7.36
CA LYS A 154 17.99 -3.05 7.23
C LYS A 154 17.45 -2.68 5.85
N PHE A 155 17.91 -1.55 5.30
CA PHE A 155 17.59 -1.16 3.92
C PHE A 155 18.05 -2.23 2.93
N LYS A 156 19.30 -2.69 3.04
CA LYS A 156 19.87 -3.75 2.19
C LYS A 156 19.04 -5.03 2.27
N THR A 157 18.77 -5.53 3.47
CA THR A 157 17.96 -6.75 3.66
C THR A 157 16.56 -6.61 3.04
N THR A 158 15.89 -5.45 3.24
CA THR A 158 14.57 -5.19 2.64
C THR A 158 14.63 -5.19 1.11
N LEU A 159 15.68 -4.61 0.53
CA LEU A 159 15.89 -4.60 -0.92
C LEU A 159 16.16 -6.00 -1.48
N GLU A 160 16.93 -6.82 -0.78
CA GLU A 160 17.20 -8.21 -1.15
C GLU A 160 15.90 -9.03 -1.15
N THR A 161 15.10 -8.94 -0.09
CA THR A 161 13.78 -9.58 -0.02
C THR A 161 12.83 -9.12 -1.13
N LEU A 162 12.84 -7.82 -1.46
CA LEU A 162 12.05 -7.30 -2.58
C LEU A 162 12.48 -7.91 -3.91
N ARG A 163 13.79 -8.02 -4.18
CA ARG A 163 14.33 -8.64 -5.40
C ARG A 163 13.89 -10.11 -5.52
N GLU A 164 14.11 -10.89 -4.46
CA GLU A 164 13.71 -12.30 -4.42
C GLU A 164 12.21 -12.47 -4.71
N THR A 165 11.37 -11.59 -4.16
CA THR A 165 9.93 -11.63 -4.39
C THR A 165 9.58 -11.27 -5.83
N ILE A 166 10.18 -10.22 -6.41
CA ILE A 166 9.97 -9.79 -7.81
C ILE A 166 10.38 -10.91 -8.78
N ASP A 167 11.45 -11.63 -8.49
CA ASP A 167 11.97 -12.69 -9.35
C ASP A 167 11.19 -14.01 -9.20
N SER A 168 10.40 -14.16 -8.14
CA SER A 168 9.63 -15.37 -7.87
C SER A 168 8.52 -15.63 -8.92
N GLU A 169 8.06 -16.87 -9.00
CA GLU A 169 6.95 -17.26 -9.88
C GLU A 169 5.60 -16.70 -9.44
N VAL A 170 5.44 -16.40 -8.15
CA VAL A 170 4.19 -15.86 -7.58
C VAL A 170 3.97 -14.40 -7.97
N PHE A 171 5.06 -13.67 -8.27
CA PHE A 171 4.97 -12.26 -8.63
C PHE A 171 4.49 -12.09 -10.09
N PRO A 172 3.44 -11.28 -10.36
CA PRO A 172 2.87 -11.14 -11.70
C PRO A 172 3.86 -10.56 -12.71
N LYS A 173 3.90 -11.18 -13.90
CA LYS A 173 4.86 -10.84 -14.97
C LYS A 173 4.23 -9.97 -16.09
N ASN A 174 3.10 -9.30 -15.85
CA ASN A 174 2.55 -8.36 -16.82
C ASN A 174 3.42 -7.09 -16.95
N THR A 175 3.38 -6.43 -18.10
CA THR A 175 4.23 -5.29 -18.46
C THR A 175 4.21 -4.16 -17.41
N ASN A 176 3.02 -3.74 -16.99
CA ASN A 176 2.90 -2.63 -16.02
C ASN A 176 3.54 -2.96 -14.67
N THR A 177 3.32 -4.18 -14.17
CA THR A 177 3.89 -4.63 -12.90
C THR A 177 5.41 -4.75 -13.01
N GLN A 178 5.93 -5.28 -14.12
CA GLN A 178 7.36 -5.41 -14.36
C GLN A 178 8.05 -4.05 -14.50
N ALA A 179 7.44 -3.10 -15.20
CA ALA A 179 7.97 -1.73 -15.33
C ALA A 179 8.07 -1.04 -13.96
N LEU A 180 7.04 -1.16 -13.13
CA LEU A 180 7.06 -0.60 -11.77
C LEU A 180 8.05 -1.32 -10.84
N ALA A 181 8.14 -2.64 -10.95
CA ALA A 181 9.11 -3.43 -10.19
C ALA A 181 10.54 -3.03 -10.55
N PHE A 182 10.84 -2.89 -11.83
CA PHE A 182 12.12 -2.37 -12.32
C PHE A 182 12.42 -0.98 -11.75
N LEU A 183 11.47 -0.05 -11.88
CA LEU A 183 11.64 1.33 -11.41
C LEU A 183 11.94 1.37 -9.91
N TYR A 184 11.15 0.69 -9.09
CA TYR A 184 11.35 0.71 -7.63
C TYR A 184 12.63 -0.01 -7.22
N ARG A 185 12.98 -1.13 -7.88
CA ARG A 185 14.23 -1.85 -7.62
C ARG A 185 15.43 -0.94 -7.88
N VAL A 186 15.56 -0.41 -9.09
CA VAL A 186 16.74 0.37 -9.49
C VAL A 186 16.85 1.67 -8.68
N ASN A 187 15.73 2.35 -8.42
CA ASN A 187 15.72 3.54 -7.56
C ASN A 187 16.25 3.23 -6.14
N ASN A 188 15.83 2.12 -5.56
CA ASN A 188 16.28 1.75 -4.22
C ASN A 188 17.70 1.19 -4.22
N GLU A 189 18.18 0.58 -5.30
CA GLU A 189 19.59 0.22 -5.46
C GLU A 189 20.49 1.48 -5.47
N MET A 190 20.09 2.51 -6.22
CA MET A 190 20.79 3.81 -6.19
C MET A 190 20.77 4.43 -4.79
N ASN A 191 19.61 4.41 -4.12
CA ASN A 191 19.48 4.92 -2.75
C ASN A 191 20.38 4.18 -1.75
N LEU A 192 20.60 2.87 -1.92
CA LEU A 192 21.53 2.11 -1.10
C LEU A 192 22.97 2.58 -1.28
N HIS A 193 23.40 2.89 -2.53
CA HIS A 193 24.72 3.46 -2.78
C HIS A 193 24.86 4.87 -2.20
N PHE A 194 23.83 5.72 -2.28
CA PHE A 194 23.80 7.01 -1.58
C PHE A 194 23.94 6.84 -0.07
N LEU A 195 23.20 5.89 0.52
CA LEU A 195 23.20 5.66 1.96
C LEU A 195 24.56 5.16 2.47
N LYS A 196 25.28 4.38 1.64
CA LYS A 196 26.61 3.82 1.93
C LYS A 196 27.77 4.73 1.51
N GLY A 197 27.53 5.75 0.69
CA GLY A 197 28.57 6.59 0.11
C GLY A 197 29.42 5.88 -0.98
N THR A 198 28.89 4.80 -1.58
CA THR A 198 29.57 4.01 -2.63
C THR A 198 29.11 4.43 -4.02
N PHE A 199 29.23 5.73 -4.35
CA PHE A 199 28.67 6.32 -5.58
C PHE A 199 29.25 5.71 -6.85
N ASP A 200 30.55 5.47 -6.88
CA ASP A 200 31.23 4.91 -8.07
C ASP A 200 30.74 3.50 -8.40
N GLU A 201 30.43 2.71 -7.35
CA GLU A 201 29.87 1.37 -7.52
C GLU A 201 28.44 1.40 -8.11
N GLY A 202 27.69 2.48 -7.85
CA GLY A 202 26.33 2.68 -8.35
C GLY A 202 26.24 3.20 -9.79
N LEU A 203 27.34 3.62 -10.43
CA LEU A 203 27.33 4.23 -11.77
C LEU A 203 26.75 3.30 -12.87
N HIS A 204 26.92 2.00 -12.75
CA HIS A 204 26.37 1.03 -13.70
C HIS A 204 24.83 1.10 -13.79
N LEU A 205 24.14 1.45 -12.68
CA LEU A 205 22.69 1.57 -12.63
C LEU A 205 22.16 2.66 -13.56
N VAL A 206 22.96 3.71 -13.85
CA VAL A 206 22.59 4.77 -14.81
C VAL A 206 22.39 4.19 -16.22
N ASN A 207 23.24 3.25 -16.63
CA ASN A 207 23.11 2.59 -17.93
C ASN A 207 21.94 1.60 -17.91
N GLU A 208 21.73 0.88 -16.80
CA GLU A 208 20.59 -0.01 -16.64
C GLU A 208 19.25 0.76 -16.74
N VAL A 209 19.13 1.94 -16.13
CA VAL A 209 17.95 2.81 -16.26
C VAL A 209 17.72 3.20 -17.72
N LYS A 210 18.78 3.63 -18.44
CA LYS A 210 18.66 4.02 -19.86
C LYS A 210 18.14 2.89 -20.74
N GLU A 211 18.63 1.68 -20.52
CA GLU A 211 18.17 0.51 -21.29
C GLU A 211 16.77 0.06 -20.87
N GLY A 212 16.46 0.09 -19.58
CA GLY A 212 15.14 -0.24 -19.05
C GLY A 212 14.04 0.69 -19.58
N VAL A 213 14.29 2.02 -19.60
CA VAL A 213 13.35 3.00 -20.16
C VAL A 213 13.03 2.66 -21.62
N LYS A 214 14.04 2.41 -22.46
CA LYS A 214 13.84 2.03 -23.87
C LYS A 214 13.00 0.74 -24.01
N THR A 215 13.18 -0.21 -23.09
CA THR A 215 12.45 -1.47 -23.13
C THR A 215 10.96 -1.25 -22.85
N PHE A 216 10.61 -0.37 -21.92
CA PHE A 216 9.22 -0.13 -21.52
C PHE A 216 8.52 0.97 -22.32
N GLU A 217 9.24 1.88 -23.00
CA GLU A 217 8.65 2.89 -23.89
C GLU A 217 8.11 2.28 -25.21
N ASN A 218 8.61 1.12 -25.62
CA ASN A 218 8.25 0.46 -26.87
C ASN A 218 7.21 -0.66 -26.72
N GLN A 219 6.61 -0.81 -25.54
CA GLN A 219 5.55 -1.80 -25.25
C GLN A 219 4.22 -1.11 -24.96
#